data_9bc0d97e299f8e18a29d5df6cbe54fe3
#
_entry.id   9bc0d97e299f8e18a29d5df6cbe54fe3
#
_cell.length_a   1.000
_cell.length_b   1.000
_cell.length_c   1.000
_cell.angle_alpha   90.00
_cell.angle_beta   90.00
_cell.angle_gamma   90.00
#
_symmetry.space_group_name_H-M   'P 1'
#
loop_
_entity.id
_entity.type
_entity.pdbx_description
1 polymer ?
#
loop_
_entity_poly.entity_id
_entity_poly.type
_entity_poly.pdbx_seq_one_letter_code
_entity_poly.pdbx_strand_id
1 'polypeptide(L)' 'LNPSNEEAIYNLAILKLESSDYKKSKELNTKLISLCNKFCNKSLILKKEIENLSKK' A
#
# COMPACT_ATOMS: atom_id res chain seq x y z
N LEU A 1 -15.64 -6.95 -4.22
CA LEU A 1 -14.21 -6.88 -4.55
C LEU A 1 -13.48 -8.10 -4.01
N ASN A 2 -12.60 -8.62 -4.83
CA ASN A 2 -11.78 -9.75 -4.43
C ASN A 2 -10.67 -9.27 -3.48
N PRO A 3 -10.68 -9.74 -2.21
CA PRO A 3 -9.65 -9.29 -1.26
C PRO A 3 -8.24 -9.73 -1.61
N SER A 4 -8.10 -10.64 -2.57
CA SER A 4 -6.79 -11.09 -3.04
C SER A 4 -6.32 -10.30 -4.26
N ASN A 5 -7.09 -9.33 -4.72
CA ASN A 5 -6.72 -8.55 -5.91
C ASN A 5 -5.69 -7.50 -5.54
N GLU A 6 -4.44 -7.77 -5.89
CA GLU A 6 -3.33 -6.89 -5.55
C GLU A 6 -3.48 -5.50 -6.17
N GLU A 7 -3.98 -5.44 -7.39
CA GLU A 7 -4.16 -4.15 -8.06
C GLU A 7 -5.14 -3.27 -7.30
N ALA A 8 -6.27 -3.84 -6.87
CA ALA A 8 -7.27 -3.10 -6.12
C ALA A 8 -6.70 -2.62 -4.78
N ILE A 9 -5.98 -3.49 -4.10
CA ILE A 9 -5.37 -3.14 -2.81
C ILE A 9 -4.33 -2.04 -3.00
N TYR A 10 -3.52 -2.15 -4.04
CA TYR A 10 -2.50 -1.15 -4.33
C TYR A 10 -3.13 0.21 -4.61
N ASN A 11 -4.14 0.24 -5.47
CA ASN A 11 -4.83 1.49 -5.80
C ASN A 11 -5.45 2.13 -4.57
N LEU A 12 -6.06 1.32 -3.72
CA LEU A 12 -6.68 1.83 -2.50
C LEU A 12 -5.62 2.37 -1.53
N ALA A 13 -4.48 1.69 -1.44
CA ALA A 13 -3.39 2.15 -0.59
C ALA A 13 -2.87 3.51 -1.07
N ILE A 14 -2.73 3.67 -2.38
CA ILE A 14 -2.31 4.96 -2.97
C ILE A 14 -3.32 6.04 -2.63
N LEU A 15 -4.60 5.73 -2.78
CA LEU A 15 -5.66 6.69 -2.49
C LEU A 15 -5.62 7.14 -1.02
N LYS A 16 -5.42 6.20 -0.11
CA LYS A 16 -5.30 6.53 1.30
C LYS A 16 -4.07 7.37 1.58
N LEU A 17 -2.97 7.06 0.90
CA LEU A 17 -1.75 7.84 1.04
C LEU A 17 -1.97 9.29 0.61
N GLU A 18 -2.64 9.49 -0.51
CA GLU A 18 -2.94 10.84 -1.01
C GLU A 18 -3.86 11.60 -0.06
N SER A 19 -4.69 10.89 0.68
CA SER A 19 -5.58 11.49 1.66
C SER A 19 -4.89 11.73 3.01
N SER A 20 -3.60 11.46 3.09
CA SER A 20 -2.81 11.55 4.33
C SER A 20 -3.24 10.52 5.37
N ASP A 21 -3.94 9.48 4.95
CA ASP A 21 -4.34 8.40 5.84
C ASP A 21 -3.25 7.34 5.84
N TYR A 22 -2.11 7.69 6.42
CA TYR A 22 -0.92 6.84 6.37
C TYR A 22 -1.13 5.50 7.07
N LYS A 23 -1.90 5.51 8.15
CA LYS A 23 -2.15 4.27 8.88
C LYS A 23 -2.88 3.25 8.01
N LYS A 24 -3.94 3.68 7.33
CA LYS A 24 -4.68 2.80 6.45
C LYS A 24 -3.85 2.38 5.24
N SER A 25 -3.11 3.33 4.69
CA SER A 25 -2.23 3.02 3.56
C SER A 25 -1.21 1.97 3.95
N LYS A 26 -0.64 2.09 5.13
CA LYS A 26 0.34 1.12 5.63
C LYS A 26 -0.29 -0.26 5.82
N GLU A 27 -1.48 -0.30 6.38
CA GLU A 27 -2.19 -1.57 6.59
C GLU A 27 -2.45 -2.27 5.26
N LEU A 28 -2.93 -1.52 4.29
CA LEU A 28 -3.20 -2.07 2.97
C LEU A 28 -1.91 -2.55 2.30
N ASN A 29 -0.86 -1.77 2.44
CA ASN A 29 0.43 -2.14 1.85
C ASN A 29 1.02 -3.38 2.52
N THR A 30 0.84 -3.52 3.82
CA THR A 30 1.30 -4.71 4.54
C THR A 30 0.58 -5.94 3.99
N LYS A 31 -0.71 -5.83 3.74
CA LYS A 31 -1.47 -6.91 3.14
C LYS A 31 -0.95 -7.24 1.75
N LEU A 32 -0.61 -6.20 0.99
CA LEU A 32 -0.08 -6.35 -0.36
C LEU A 32 1.26 -7.08 -0.33
N ILE A 33 2.14 -6.71 0.60
CA ILE A 33 3.43 -7.37 0.77
C ILE A 33 3.24 -8.84 1.13
N SER A 34 2.24 -9.12 1.95
CA SER A 34 1.92 -10.48 2.35
C SER A 34 1.54 -11.34 1.15
N LEU A 35 0.79 -10.77 0.22
CA LEU A 35 0.40 -11.49 -1.00
C LEU A 35 1.59 -11.66 -1.94
N CYS A 36 2.33 -10.59 -2.12
CA CYS A 36 3.59 -10.55 -2.89
C CYS A 36 3.59 -11.46 -4.13
N ASN A 37 2.66 -11.20 -5.02
CA ASN A 37 2.54 -11.99 -6.25
C ASN A 37 3.02 -11.20 -7.46
N LYS A 38 2.24 -10.20 -7.87
CA LYS A 38 2.60 -9.37 -9.02
C LYS A 38 3.08 -7.98 -8.62
N PHE A 39 2.69 -7.51 -7.44
CA PHE A 39 2.99 -6.15 -6.97
C PHE A 39 4.05 -6.13 -5.89
N CYS A 40 4.90 -7.13 -5.87
CA CYS A 40 5.94 -7.26 -4.85
C CYS A 40 6.84 -6.01 -4.82
N ASN A 41 7.41 -5.67 -5.97
CA ASN A 41 8.30 -4.52 -6.07
C ASN A 41 7.57 -3.22 -5.80
N LYS A 42 6.36 -3.09 -6.34
CA LYS A 42 5.57 -1.88 -6.16
C LYS A 42 5.20 -1.68 -4.70
N SER A 43 4.91 -2.76 -3.98
CA SER A 43 4.58 -2.64 -2.56
C SER A 43 5.76 -2.19 -1.73
N LEU A 44 6.96 -2.62 -2.08
CA LEU A 44 8.17 -2.18 -1.38
C LEU A 44 8.45 -0.71 -1.63
N ILE A 45 8.26 -0.25 -2.86
CA ILE A 45 8.41 1.16 -3.20
C ILE A 45 7.39 1.99 -2.43
N LEU A 46 6.15 1.53 -2.40
CA LEU A 46 5.08 2.21 -1.69
C LEU A 46 5.38 2.28 -0.19
N LYS A 47 5.94 1.23 0.37
CA LYS A 47 6.31 1.22 1.77
C LYS A 47 7.28 2.35 2.09
N LYS A 48 8.28 2.55 1.24
CA LYS A 48 9.23 3.63 1.42
C LYS A 48 8.57 5.00 1.36
N GLU A 49 7.65 5.17 0.42
CA GLU A 49 6.93 6.44 0.30
C GLU A 49 6.11 6.73 1.53
N ILE A 50 5.40 5.72 2.03
CA ILE A 50 4.59 5.88 3.24
C ILE A 50 5.48 6.28 4.42
N GLU A 51 6.61 5.61 4.57
CA GLU A 51 7.53 5.91 5.67
C GLU A 51 8.08 7.33 5.56
N ASN A 52 8.46 7.74 4.35
CA ASN A 52 8.99 9.08 4.16
C ASN A 52 7.96 10.16 4.48
N LEU A 53 6.74 9.98 4.00
CA LEU A 53 5.69 10.97 4.20
C LEU A 53 5.20 11.00 5.64
N SER A 54 5.15 9.85 6.29
CA SER A 54 4.64 9.78 7.66
C SER A 54 5.65 10.25 8.70
N LYS A 55 6.91 10.44 8.31
CA LYS A 55 7.93 10.94 9.22
C LYS A 55 7.85 12.43 9.45
N LYS A 56 7.06 13.12 8.69
CA LYS A 56 6.84 14.56 8.91
C LYS A 56 5.89 14.82 10.07
#